data_c82df2525ac81e200404bed75c3013a7
#
_entry.id   c82df2525ac81e200404bed75c3013a7
#
_cell.length_a   1.000
_cell.length_b   1.000
_cell.length_c   1.000
_cell.angle_alpha   90.00
_cell.angle_beta   90.00
_cell.angle_gamma   90.00
#
_symmetry.space_group_name_H-M   'P 1'
#
loop_
_entity.id
_entity.type
_entity.pdbx_description
1 polymer ?
#
loop_
_entity_poly.entity_id
_entity_poly.type
_entity_poly.pdbx_seq_one_letter_code
_entity_poly.pdbx_strand_id
1 'polypeptide(L)'
;SVEKLRTDYLDLMLLHQPFGDTYGAWRALEELYKEGKLHAIGISNHYTDRMVEFANFTNIKPMVNQMETHPLNQQKTLKEWADKYDIRLEAWAPFGEGRNGLFENEVLKTIGQKYGKTTAQVMLRWHIQRGVIVIPKSVHKERMIENFNVFDFALDENDMNQISQMDTATSAFFSHQDPAM
;
A
#
# COMPACT_ATOMS: atom_id res chain seq x y z
N SER A 1 17.57 14.50 -2.10
CA SER A 1 16.82 13.79 -1.01
C SER A 1 17.78 13.30 0.08
N VAL A 2 18.82 12.56 -0.26
CA VAL A 2 19.77 11.96 0.70
C VAL A 2 20.39 12.99 1.65
N GLU A 3 20.83 14.15 1.13
CA GLU A 3 21.39 15.23 1.95
C GLU A 3 20.41 15.71 3.05
N LYS A 4 19.12 15.92 2.68
CA LYS A 4 18.09 16.33 3.65
C LYS A 4 17.77 15.24 4.67
N LEU A 5 17.86 13.98 4.25
CA LEU A 5 17.62 12.81 5.10
C LEU A 5 18.87 12.41 5.91
N ARG A 6 20.02 13.00 5.62
CA ARG A 6 21.31 12.71 6.27
C ARG A 6 21.69 11.24 6.19
N THR A 7 21.55 10.67 4.98
CA THR A 7 21.89 9.28 4.67
C THR A 7 22.61 9.23 3.33
N ASP A 8 23.36 8.16 3.07
CA ASP A 8 24.10 7.94 1.83
C ASP A 8 23.27 7.13 0.80
N TYR A 9 22.17 6.53 1.24
CA TYR A 9 21.28 5.70 0.42
C TYR A 9 19.81 5.92 0.80
N LEU A 10 18.91 5.40 -0.01
CA LEU A 10 17.48 5.25 0.32
C LEU A 10 17.08 3.79 0.21
N ASP A 11 16.30 3.31 1.19
CA ASP A 11 15.77 1.94 1.15
C ASP A 11 14.77 1.76 0.02
N LEU A 12 13.91 2.74 -0.22
CA LEU A 12 12.90 2.72 -1.28
C LEU A 12 12.73 4.11 -1.91
N MET A 13 12.72 4.18 -3.23
CA MET A 13 12.32 5.36 -3.99
C MET A 13 11.18 5.01 -4.94
N LEU A 14 10.13 5.83 -4.92
CA LEU A 14 8.95 5.63 -5.76
C LEU A 14 8.87 6.66 -6.88
N LEU A 15 8.51 6.20 -8.08
CA LEU A 15 7.90 7.05 -9.09
C LEU A 15 6.46 7.32 -8.62
N HIS A 16 6.25 8.51 -8.04
CA HIS A 16 5.07 8.81 -7.21
C HIS A 16 3.75 8.88 -7.99
N GLN A 17 3.80 9.28 -9.26
CA GLN A 17 2.61 9.44 -10.10
C GLN A 17 2.83 8.88 -11.51
N PRO A 18 1.80 8.31 -12.14
CA PRO A 18 1.89 7.70 -13.48
C PRO A 18 1.78 8.73 -14.61
N PHE A 19 2.32 9.93 -14.44
CA PHE A 19 2.17 11.02 -15.39
C PHE A 19 3.51 11.53 -15.94
N GLY A 20 3.49 12.11 -17.14
CA GLY A 20 4.68 12.63 -17.80
C GLY A 20 5.58 11.54 -18.37
N ASP A 21 6.89 11.79 -18.46
CA ASP A 21 7.89 10.82 -18.92
C ASP A 21 8.24 9.83 -17.83
N THR A 22 7.34 8.90 -17.56
CA THR A 22 7.50 7.88 -16.53
C THR A 22 8.65 6.92 -16.85
N TYR A 23 8.85 6.57 -18.12
CA TYR A 23 9.94 5.68 -18.54
C TYR A 23 11.31 6.35 -18.47
N GLY A 24 11.39 7.65 -18.79
CA GLY A 24 12.63 8.43 -18.61
C GLY A 24 13.01 8.55 -17.15
N ALA A 25 12.06 8.88 -16.29
CA ALA A 25 12.27 8.93 -14.84
C ALA A 25 12.67 7.55 -14.28
N TRP A 26 12.04 6.47 -14.77
CA TRP A 26 12.37 5.12 -14.33
C TRP A 26 13.79 4.71 -14.67
N ARG A 27 14.26 5.01 -15.89
CA ARG A 27 15.67 4.74 -16.28
C ARG A 27 16.66 5.41 -15.32
N ALA A 28 16.38 6.63 -14.87
CA ALA A 28 17.22 7.30 -13.88
C ALA A 28 17.19 6.59 -12.51
N LEU A 29 16.04 6.05 -12.09
CA LEU A 29 15.96 5.22 -10.88
C LEU A 29 16.71 3.90 -11.02
N GLU A 30 16.65 3.25 -12.18
CA GLU A 30 17.41 2.03 -12.47
C GLU A 30 18.93 2.26 -12.38
N GLU A 31 19.42 3.41 -12.83
CA GLU A 31 20.83 3.79 -12.72
C GLU A 31 21.23 3.96 -11.25
N LEU A 32 20.46 4.73 -10.48
CA LEU A 32 20.73 4.94 -9.06
C LEU A 32 20.64 3.64 -8.24
N TYR A 33 19.76 2.72 -8.62
CA TYR A 33 19.68 1.38 -8.03
C TYR A 33 20.94 0.57 -8.33
N LYS A 34 21.41 0.55 -9.57
CA LYS A 34 22.66 -0.14 -9.97
C LYS A 34 23.89 0.44 -9.27
N GLU A 35 23.89 1.75 -8.99
CA GLU A 35 24.94 2.42 -8.22
C GLU A 35 24.89 2.14 -6.71
N GLY A 36 23.88 1.41 -6.23
CA GLY A 36 23.67 1.11 -4.80
C GLY A 36 23.16 2.30 -3.96
N LYS A 37 22.77 3.40 -4.61
CA LYS A 37 22.18 4.56 -3.94
C LYS A 37 20.73 4.35 -3.53
N LEU A 38 20.05 3.42 -4.21
CA LEU A 38 18.70 2.97 -3.90
C LEU A 38 18.72 1.46 -3.67
N HIS A 39 18.14 0.97 -2.58
CA HIS A 39 18.05 -0.48 -2.30
C HIS A 39 16.82 -1.12 -2.94
N ALA A 40 15.76 -0.33 -3.16
CA ALA A 40 14.58 -0.74 -3.91
C ALA A 40 14.01 0.45 -4.69
N ILE A 41 13.39 0.14 -5.83
CA ILE A 41 12.67 1.10 -6.66
C ILE A 41 11.25 0.61 -6.91
N GLY A 42 10.29 1.53 -6.88
CA GLY A 42 8.87 1.22 -7.03
C GLY A 42 8.12 2.30 -7.77
N ILE A 43 6.87 1.99 -8.00
CA ILE A 43 5.88 2.87 -8.64
C ILE A 43 4.75 3.16 -7.66
N SER A 44 3.93 4.15 -7.98
CA SER A 44 2.72 4.46 -7.23
C SER A 44 1.58 4.80 -8.19
N ASN A 45 0.36 4.40 -7.81
CA ASN A 45 -0.86 4.66 -8.57
C ASN A 45 -0.88 4.09 -9.99
N HIS A 46 -0.11 3.03 -10.25
CA HIS A 46 -0.19 2.28 -11.50
C HIS A 46 -1.24 1.16 -11.34
N TYR A 47 -2.39 1.32 -11.98
CA TYR A 47 -3.42 0.29 -12.04
C TYR A 47 -2.92 -0.94 -12.80
N THR A 48 -3.68 -2.02 -12.78
CA THR A 48 -3.26 -3.35 -13.22
C THR A 48 -2.63 -3.37 -14.62
N ASP A 49 -3.28 -2.75 -15.59
CA ASP A 49 -2.82 -2.65 -16.98
C ASP A 49 -1.49 -1.91 -17.09
N ARG A 50 -1.40 -0.73 -16.48
CA ARG A 50 -0.17 0.07 -16.44
C ARG A 50 0.96 -0.61 -15.66
N MET A 51 0.66 -1.24 -14.54
CA MET A 51 1.66 -1.97 -13.77
C MET A 51 2.26 -3.12 -14.58
N VAL A 52 1.42 -3.89 -15.24
CA VAL A 52 1.85 -5.03 -16.09
C VAL A 52 2.65 -4.55 -17.28
N GLU A 53 2.18 -3.51 -17.99
CA GLU A 53 2.93 -2.88 -19.07
C GLU A 53 4.30 -2.41 -18.58
N PHE A 54 4.32 -1.65 -17.50
CA PHE A 54 5.55 -1.07 -16.95
C PHE A 54 6.56 -2.15 -16.55
N ALA A 55 6.10 -3.22 -15.91
CA ALA A 55 6.95 -4.35 -15.53
C ALA A 55 7.55 -5.12 -16.72
N ASN A 56 6.86 -5.15 -17.86
CA ASN A 56 7.32 -5.83 -19.06
C ASN A 56 8.25 -4.98 -19.94
N PHE A 57 8.16 -3.65 -19.86
CA PHE A 57 8.92 -2.75 -20.73
C PHE A 57 10.06 -2.00 -20.02
N THR A 58 10.35 -2.34 -18.76
CA THR A 58 11.49 -1.80 -18.00
C THR A 58 12.57 -2.86 -17.82
N ASN A 59 13.85 -2.44 -17.70
CA ASN A 59 14.96 -3.38 -17.51
C ASN A 59 14.97 -3.97 -16.10
N ILE A 60 14.60 -3.16 -15.11
CA ILE A 60 14.39 -3.57 -13.73
C ILE A 60 12.91 -3.36 -13.42
N LYS A 61 12.18 -4.45 -13.19
CA LYS A 61 10.75 -4.35 -12.84
C LYS A 61 10.57 -3.61 -11.50
N PRO A 62 9.45 -2.91 -11.29
CA PRO A 62 9.13 -2.34 -9.99
C PRO A 62 9.10 -3.40 -8.90
N MET A 63 9.65 -3.10 -7.73
CA MET A 63 9.60 -3.98 -6.56
C MET A 63 8.36 -3.72 -5.71
N VAL A 64 7.86 -2.50 -5.76
CA VAL A 64 6.68 -2.03 -5.01
C VAL A 64 5.76 -1.25 -5.94
N ASN A 65 4.44 -1.41 -5.76
CA ASN A 65 3.42 -0.51 -6.28
C ASN A 65 2.58 0.02 -5.10
N GLN A 66 2.70 1.31 -4.81
CA GLN A 66 1.95 1.94 -3.73
C GLN A 66 0.59 2.40 -4.24
N MET A 67 -0.48 1.87 -3.67
CA MET A 67 -1.86 2.09 -4.12
C MET A 67 -2.80 2.41 -2.96
N GLU A 68 -3.88 3.16 -3.24
CA GLU A 68 -4.99 3.25 -2.29
C GLU A 68 -5.48 1.84 -1.96
N THR A 69 -5.32 1.44 -0.71
CA THR A 69 -5.77 0.12 -0.29
C THR A 69 -6.29 0.17 1.15
N HIS A 70 -7.55 -0.21 1.33
CA HIS A 70 -8.25 -0.29 2.63
C HIS A 70 -9.42 -1.25 2.51
N PRO A 71 -10.14 -1.62 3.60
CA PRO A 71 -11.20 -2.63 3.54
C PRO A 71 -12.31 -2.38 2.52
N LEU A 72 -12.58 -1.12 2.13
CA LEU A 72 -13.60 -0.79 1.12
C LEU A 72 -13.05 -0.68 -0.31
N ASN A 73 -11.72 -0.64 -0.47
CA ASN A 73 -11.05 -0.64 -1.78
C ASN A 73 -9.83 -1.56 -1.71
N GLN A 74 -10.06 -2.85 -1.89
CA GLN A 74 -9.11 -3.91 -1.53
C GLN A 74 -8.08 -4.22 -2.60
N GLN A 75 -8.22 -3.67 -3.80
CA GLN A 75 -7.31 -3.89 -4.94
C GLN A 75 -7.09 -5.38 -5.26
N LYS A 76 -8.16 -6.20 -5.23
CA LYS A 76 -8.06 -7.67 -5.39
C LYS A 76 -7.38 -8.08 -6.68
N THR A 77 -7.88 -7.60 -7.82
CA THR A 77 -7.31 -7.90 -9.13
C THR A 77 -5.88 -7.39 -9.27
N LEU A 78 -5.61 -6.17 -8.81
CA LEU A 78 -4.25 -5.62 -8.82
C LEU A 78 -3.30 -6.47 -7.98
N LYS A 79 -3.75 -6.91 -6.78
CA LYS A 79 -2.96 -7.77 -5.89
C LYS A 79 -2.60 -9.10 -6.55
N GLU A 80 -3.57 -9.74 -7.21
CA GLU A 80 -3.33 -11.00 -7.94
C GLU A 80 -2.27 -10.84 -9.04
N TRP A 81 -2.33 -9.76 -9.80
CA TRP A 81 -1.34 -9.49 -10.84
C TRP A 81 0.01 -9.05 -10.26
N ALA A 82 0.01 -8.26 -9.19
CA ALA A 82 1.23 -7.87 -8.49
C ALA A 82 1.99 -9.10 -7.98
N ASP A 83 1.29 -10.07 -7.39
CA ASP A 83 1.88 -11.32 -6.92
C ASP A 83 2.50 -12.14 -8.07
N LYS A 84 1.82 -12.21 -9.23
CA LYS A 84 2.36 -12.90 -10.42
C LYS A 84 3.67 -12.27 -10.93
N TYR A 85 3.82 -10.97 -10.77
CA TYR A 85 5.02 -10.24 -11.17
C TYR A 85 6.04 -10.08 -10.04
N ASP A 86 5.76 -10.61 -8.85
CA ASP A 86 6.58 -10.42 -7.65
C ASP A 86 6.77 -8.94 -7.31
N ILE A 87 5.69 -8.17 -7.43
CA ILE A 87 5.62 -6.75 -7.04
C ILE A 87 4.83 -6.68 -5.73
N ARG A 88 5.39 -6.06 -4.71
CA ARG A 88 4.69 -5.89 -3.44
C ARG A 88 3.74 -4.71 -3.51
N LEU A 89 2.51 -4.88 -3.02
CA LEU A 89 1.63 -3.75 -2.81
C LEU A 89 2.00 -3.04 -1.50
N GLU A 90 1.97 -1.72 -1.55
CA GLU A 90 2.06 -0.85 -0.39
C GLU A 90 0.79 0.00 -0.33
N ALA A 91 0.15 0.04 0.84
CA ALA A 91 -1.11 0.76 1.03
C ALA A 91 -0.84 2.21 1.42
N TRP A 92 -1.16 3.17 0.54
CA TRP A 92 -1.45 4.50 1.03
C TRP A 92 -2.91 4.55 1.51
N ALA A 93 -3.21 5.45 2.47
CA ALA A 93 -4.49 5.51 3.18
C ALA A 93 -4.98 4.13 3.70
N PRO A 94 -4.17 3.35 4.48
CA PRO A 94 -4.57 2.02 4.94
C PRO A 94 -5.83 2.02 5.81
N PHE A 95 -6.23 3.17 6.31
CA PHE A 95 -7.48 3.40 7.07
C PHE A 95 -8.54 4.18 6.27
N GLY A 96 -8.35 4.39 4.96
CA GLY A 96 -9.19 5.27 4.16
C GLY A 96 -9.28 6.70 4.71
N GLU A 97 -8.28 7.14 5.49
CA GLU A 97 -8.28 8.40 6.27
C GLU A 97 -9.52 8.56 7.17
N GLY A 98 -10.11 7.45 7.61
CA GLY A 98 -11.34 7.45 8.41
C GLY A 98 -12.61 7.77 7.62
N ARG A 99 -12.52 7.92 6.30
CA ARG A 99 -13.68 8.13 5.43
C ARG A 99 -14.63 6.93 5.46
N ASN A 100 -15.88 7.18 5.10
CA ASN A 100 -16.93 6.17 5.03
C ASN A 100 -17.12 5.41 6.36
N GLY A 101 -16.79 6.03 7.48
CA GLY A 101 -17.00 5.45 8.82
C GLY A 101 -16.16 4.20 9.10
N LEU A 102 -15.01 4.01 8.46
CA LEU A 102 -14.18 2.80 8.63
C LEU A 102 -13.82 2.52 10.08
N PHE A 103 -13.47 3.54 10.87
CA PHE A 103 -13.17 3.35 12.30
C PHE A 103 -14.39 2.94 13.14
N GLU A 104 -15.58 3.25 12.65
CA GLU A 104 -16.86 2.96 13.32
C GLU A 104 -17.56 1.73 12.75
N ASN A 105 -16.95 1.05 11.78
CA ASN A 105 -17.56 -0.10 11.11
C ASN A 105 -17.76 -1.28 12.08
N GLU A 106 -18.98 -1.80 12.14
CA GLU A 106 -19.38 -2.82 13.12
C GLU A 106 -18.68 -4.17 12.89
N VAL A 107 -18.38 -4.55 11.64
CA VAL A 107 -17.63 -5.78 11.34
C VAL A 107 -16.22 -5.68 11.94
N LEU A 108 -15.52 -4.57 11.66
CA LEU A 108 -14.17 -4.35 12.16
C LEU A 108 -14.12 -4.21 13.69
N LYS A 109 -15.13 -3.58 14.30
CA LYS A 109 -15.28 -3.50 15.76
C LYS A 109 -15.47 -4.87 16.40
N THR A 110 -16.36 -5.68 15.83
CA THR A 110 -16.65 -7.03 16.34
C THR A 110 -15.40 -7.91 16.27
N ILE A 111 -14.67 -7.85 15.17
CA ILE A 111 -13.39 -8.55 15.02
C ILE A 111 -12.38 -8.02 16.06
N GLY A 112 -12.29 -6.70 16.23
CA GLY A 112 -11.39 -6.09 17.21
C GLY A 112 -11.68 -6.55 18.63
N GLN A 113 -12.94 -6.61 19.04
CA GLN A 113 -13.36 -7.11 20.36
C GLN A 113 -12.92 -8.55 20.61
N LYS A 114 -12.98 -9.41 19.60
CA LYS A 114 -12.53 -10.81 19.69
C LYS A 114 -11.06 -10.94 20.10
N TYR A 115 -10.22 -10.01 19.67
CA TYR A 115 -8.77 -10.03 19.92
C TYR A 115 -8.31 -9.00 20.96
N GLY A 116 -9.22 -8.20 21.53
CA GLY A 116 -8.86 -7.07 22.39
C GLY A 116 -8.06 -6.00 21.66
N LYS A 117 -8.39 -5.76 20.38
CA LYS A 117 -7.69 -4.83 19.48
C LYS A 117 -8.63 -3.73 18.96
N THR A 118 -8.04 -2.61 18.58
CA THR A 118 -8.79 -1.52 17.95
C THR A 118 -9.10 -1.83 16.49
N THR A 119 -10.07 -1.13 15.92
CA THR A 119 -10.40 -1.18 14.50
C THR A 119 -9.18 -0.88 13.61
N ALA A 120 -8.34 0.08 14.03
CA ALA A 120 -7.10 0.40 13.33
C ALA A 120 -6.13 -0.79 13.30
N GLN A 121 -5.95 -1.46 14.43
CA GLN A 121 -5.09 -2.64 14.52
C GLN A 121 -5.61 -3.79 13.68
N VAL A 122 -6.92 -4.00 13.64
CA VAL A 122 -7.57 -5.01 12.76
C VAL A 122 -7.26 -4.71 11.28
N MET A 123 -7.45 -3.46 10.84
CA MET A 123 -7.16 -3.06 9.45
C MET A 123 -5.67 -3.26 9.10
N LEU A 124 -4.76 -2.87 9.97
CA LEU A 124 -3.32 -3.07 9.74
C LEU A 124 -2.96 -4.55 9.69
N ARG A 125 -3.48 -5.36 10.62
CA ARG A 125 -3.24 -6.81 10.64
C ARG A 125 -3.77 -7.48 9.38
N TRP A 126 -4.95 -7.09 8.92
CA TRP A 126 -5.54 -7.58 7.67
C TRP A 126 -4.64 -7.29 6.45
N HIS A 127 -4.10 -6.07 6.34
CA HIS A 127 -3.14 -5.75 5.28
C HIS A 127 -1.90 -6.64 5.34
N ILE A 128 -1.29 -6.75 6.53
CA ILE A 128 -0.07 -7.54 6.74
C ILE A 128 -0.30 -9.01 6.37
N GLN A 129 -1.44 -9.59 6.77
CA GLN A 129 -1.75 -10.99 6.43
C GLN A 129 -1.99 -11.21 4.93
N ARG A 130 -2.36 -10.17 4.20
CA ARG A 130 -2.43 -10.17 2.73
C ARG A 130 -1.08 -9.94 2.05
N GLY A 131 0.00 -9.74 2.79
CA GLY A 131 1.31 -9.39 2.26
C GLY A 131 1.39 -7.97 1.70
N VAL A 132 0.53 -7.06 2.17
CA VAL A 132 0.51 -5.65 1.82
C VAL A 132 1.31 -4.85 2.84
N ILE A 133 2.26 -4.06 2.36
CA ILE A 133 3.04 -3.13 3.19
C ILE A 133 2.13 -1.98 3.63
N VAL A 134 2.25 -1.55 4.88
CA VAL A 134 1.44 -0.46 5.44
C VAL A 134 2.32 0.66 5.99
N ILE A 135 1.92 1.89 5.73
CA ILE A 135 2.60 3.10 6.18
C ILE A 135 1.63 4.02 6.96
N PRO A 136 1.11 3.57 8.12
CA PRO A 136 0.12 4.33 8.87
C PRO A 136 0.76 5.60 9.45
N LYS A 137 0.24 6.76 9.09
CA LYS A 137 0.72 8.06 9.58
C LYS A 137 0.03 8.43 10.89
N SER A 138 0.79 8.83 11.89
CA SER A 138 0.26 9.50 13.07
C SER A 138 1.25 10.57 13.58
N VAL A 139 0.72 11.56 14.27
CA VAL A 139 1.49 12.56 15.05
C VAL A 139 1.32 12.33 16.55
N HIS A 140 0.50 11.38 16.96
CA HIS A 140 0.25 11.02 18.35
C HIS A 140 1.06 9.78 18.71
N LYS A 141 1.91 9.90 19.73
CA LYS A 141 2.81 8.82 20.18
C LYS A 141 2.03 7.54 20.52
N GLU A 142 0.92 7.67 21.22
CA GLU A 142 0.07 6.56 21.64
C GLU A 142 -0.44 5.77 20.42
N ARG A 143 -0.89 6.48 19.39
CA ARG A 143 -1.34 5.84 18.13
C ARG A 143 -0.20 5.20 17.34
N MET A 144 1.02 5.74 17.40
CA MET A 144 2.18 5.10 16.78
C MET A 144 2.50 3.77 17.47
N ILE A 145 2.45 3.73 18.81
CA ILE A 145 2.62 2.50 19.60
C ILE A 145 1.50 1.50 19.29
N GLU A 146 0.25 1.96 19.26
CA GLU A 146 -0.91 1.14 18.91
C GLU A 146 -0.77 0.53 17.51
N ASN A 147 -0.45 1.35 16.49
CA ASN A 147 -0.27 0.90 15.11
C ASN A 147 0.86 -0.12 14.97
N PHE A 148 1.89 -0.05 15.81
CA PHE A 148 2.98 -1.03 15.79
C PHE A 148 2.62 -2.34 16.52
N ASN A 149 1.66 -2.31 17.45
CA ASN A 149 1.25 -3.47 18.26
C ASN A 149 0.22 -4.35 17.50
N VAL A 150 0.64 -4.91 16.36
CA VAL A 150 -0.22 -5.71 15.45
C VAL A 150 0.39 -7.09 15.13
N PHE A 151 1.48 -7.47 15.80
CA PHE A 151 2.19 -8.73 15.53
C PHE A 151 1.89 -9.83 16.55
N ASP A 152 1.17 -9.51 17.61
CA ASP A 152 0.84 -10.42 18.72
C ASP A 152 -0.51 -11.16 18.56
N PHE A 153 -1.20 -10.95 17.43
CA PHE A 153 -2.43 -11.66 17.09
C PHE A 153 -2.51 -11.93 15.58
N ALA A 154 -3.42 -12.80 15.19
CA ALA A 154 -3.73 -13.06 13.79
C ALA A 154 -5.25 -13.17 13.59
N LEU A 155 -5.74 -12.58 12.51
CA LEU A 155 -7.12 -12.74 12.04
C LEU A 155 -7.28 -14.17 11.51
N ASP A 156 -8.36 -14.84 11.88
CA ASP A 156 -8.68 -16.14 11.32
C ASP A 156 -9.32 -16.03 9.93
N GLU A 157 -9.56 -17.16 9.28
CA GLU A 157 -10.13 -17.23 7.95
C GLU A 157 -11.52 -16.58 7.87
N ASN A 158 -12.35 -16.75 8.90
CA ASN A 158 -13.68 -16.13 8.95
C ASN A 158 -13.59 -14.61 9.04
N ASP A 159 -12.66 -14.07 9.85
CA ASP A 159 -12.42 -12.64 9.96
C ASP A 159 -11.95 -12.05 8.61
N MET A 160 -10.98 -12.72 7.97
CA MET A 160 -10.47 -12.34 6.65
C MET A 160 -11.57 -12.34 5.59
N ASN A 161 -12.46 -13.34 5.61
CA ASN A 161 -13.61 -13.43 4.71
C ASN A 161 -14.63 -12.32 4.96
N GLN A 162 -14.97 -12.02 6.22
CA GLN A 162 -15.86 -10.91 6.55
C GLN A 162 -15.32 -9.58 6.03
N ILE A 163 -14.04 -9.29 6.24
CA ILE A 163 -13.41 -8.08 5.70
C ILE A 163 -13.38 -8.11 4.17
N SER A 164 -13.14 -9.27 3.55
CA SER A 164 -13.16 -9.40 2.09
C SER A 164 -14.50 -9.03 1.47
N GLN A 165 -15.61 -9.25 2.17
CA GLN A 165 -16.97 -8.87 1.71
C GLN A 165 -17.25 -7.38 1.79
N MET A 166 -16.45 -6.60 2.50
CA MET A 166 -16.61 -5.14 2.60
C MET A 166 -16.19 -4.39 1.34
N ASP A 167 -15.51 -5.06 0.40
CA ASP A 167 -14.94 -4.44 -0.80
C ASP A 167 -16.02 -3.82 -1.69
N THR A 168 -15.93 -2.54 -1.92
CA THR A 168 -16.78 -1.82 -2.90
C THR A 168 -16.08 -1.59 -4.23
N ALA A 169 -14.78 -1.89 -4.30
CA ALA A 169 -13.90 -1.60 -5.43
C ALA A 169 -13.97 -0.13 -5.89
N THR A 170 -14.23 0.77 -4.96
CA THR A 170 -14.40 2.20 -5.24
C THR A 170 -13.44 3.02 -4.39
N SER A 171 -12.73 3.95 -5.02
CA SER A 171 -11.85 4.89 -4.32
C SER A 171 -12.66 5.78 -3.36
N ALA A 172 -12.13 5.99 -2.17
CA ALA A 172 -12.64 6.96 -1.22
C ALA A 172 -12.16 8.40 -1.52
N PHE A 173 -11.29 8.57 -2.52
CA PHE A 173 -10.63 9.84 -2.83
C PHE A 173 -10.90 10.27 -4.27
N PHE A 174 -10.12 9.77 -5.21
CA PHE A 174 -10.20 10.11 -6.63
C PHE A 174 -9.54 9.01 -7.48
N SER A 175 -9.80 9.00 -8.76
CA SER A 175 -9.20 8.04 -9.68
C SER A 175 -8.02 8.64 -10.43
N HIS A 176 -6.84 8.02 -10.33
CA HIS A 176 -5.67 8.37 -11.16
C HIS A 176 -5.83 7.96 -12.63
N GLN A 177 -6.96 7.36 -13.01
CA GLN A 177 -7.33 7.09 -14.41
C GLN A 177 -8.17 8.21 -15.00
N ASP A 178 -8.59 9.19 -14.21
CA ASP A 178 -9.36 10.33 -14.70
C ASP A 178 -8.43 11.26 -15.48
N PRO A 179 -8.68 11.46 -16.80
CA PRO A 179 -7.82 12.31 -17.63
C PRO A 179 -7.92 13.80 -17.27
N ALA A 180 -8.87 14.18 -16.43
CA ALA A 180 -9.03 15.56 -15.96
C ALA A 180 -8.15 15.90 -14.74
N MET A 181 -7.40 14.93 -14.23
CA MET A 181 -6.48 15.09 -13.10
C MET A 181 -5.15 15.73 -13.51
#